data_db77b95e254313bcd8f367c41799d2eb
#
_entry.id   db77b95e254313bcd8f367c41799d2eb
#
_cell.length_a   1.000
_cell.length_b   1.000
_cell.length_c   1.000
_cell.angle_alpha   90.00
_cell.angle_beta   90.00
_cell.angle_gamma   90.00
#
_symmetry.space_group_name_H-M   'P 1'
#
loop_
_entity.id
_entity.type
_entity.pdbx_description
1 polymer ?
#
loop_
_entity_poly.entity_id
_entity_poly.type
_entity_poly.pdbx_seq_one_letter_code
_entity_poly.pdbx_strand_id
1 'polypeptide(L)'
;MKASKGIAFALFPSIFLILAFKVYPICVALIESLYTMKVGGEHVFVGLSNYINLFQDKVFWRSLWVTIKFNVILTPVQVILAIIMALLVNRSIKGIKLIRNVLYLPAAISMPAASVIWGILLNPNNGVFNGILGFLGMPQQQFLIDQKQALSCIIVMCSWKGVAYCCLLYTSDAAD
;
A
#
# COMPACT_ATOMS: atom_id res chain seq x y z
N MET A 1 2.58 42.91 -4.76
CA MET A 1 1.92 42.38 -5.98
C MET A 1 2.84 41.69 -7.00
N LYS A 2 4.16 41.99 -7.12
CA LYS A 2 5.08 41.31 -8.05
C LYS A 2 5.44 39.87 -7.63
N ALA A 3 5.54 39.59 -6.34
CA ALA A 3 5.81 38.25 -5.82
C ALA A 3 4.73 37.20 -6.17
N SER A 4 3.47 37.61 -6.21
CA SER A 4 2.31 36.74 -6.54
C SER A 4 2.39 36.19 -7.98
N LYS A 5 2.84 36.98 -8.97
CA LYS A 5 2.94 36.52 -10.37
C LYS A 5 4.08 35.54 -10.59
N GLY A 6 5.21 35.70 -9.90
CA GLY A 6 6.31 34.73 -9.94
C GLY A 6 5.96 33.39 -9.32
N ILE A 7 5.24 33.40 -8.19
CA ILE A 7 4.75 32.20 -7.53
C ILE A 7 3.72 31.47 -8.41
N ALA A 8 2.79 32.21 -9.02
CA ALA A 8 1.79 31.64 -9.92
C ALA A 8 2.45 30.99 -11.16
N PHE A 9 3.48 31.60 -11.72
CA PHE A 9 4.23 31.06 -12.85
C PHE A 9 5.01 29.80 -12.46
N ALA A 10 5.62 29.78 -11.28
CA ALA A 10 6.35 28.60 -10.76
C ALA A 10 5.41 27.42 -10.43
N LEU A 11 4.19 27.69 -9.98
CA LEU A 11 3.19 26.67 -9.67
C LEU A 11 2.43 26.16 -10.90
N PHE A 12 2.39 26.94 -11.98
CA PHE A 12 1.61 26.62 -13.18
C PHE A 12 1.90 25.23 -13.76
N PRO A 13 3.16 24.79 -13.95
CA PRO A 13 3.43 23.44 -14.47
C PRO A 13 2.87 22.34 -13.58
N SER A 14 3.03 22.47 -12.26
CA SER A 14 2.54 21.49 -11.29
C SER A 14 1.01 21.42 -11.26
N ILE A 15 0.34 22.58 -11.29
CA ILE A 15 -1.12 22.66 -11.34
C ILE A 15 -1.64 22.06 -12.66
N PHE A 16 -0.99 22.40 -13.78
CA PHE A 16 -1.35 21.86 -15.09
C PHE A 16 -1.26 20.32 -15.11
N LEU A 17 -0.16 19.76 -14.60
CA LEU A 17 0.01 18.31 -14.51
C LEU A 17 -1.04 17.66 -13.60
N ILE A 18 -1.38 18.27 -12.48
CA ILE A 18 -2.44 17.75 -11.59
C ILE A 18 -3.80 17.79 -12.30
N LEU A 19 -4.13 18.89 -12.98
CA LEU A 19 -5.38 19.00 -13.72
C LEU A 19 -5.45 17.99 -14.86
N ALA A 20 -4.38 17.86 -15.66
CA ALA A 20 -4.34 16.97 -16.80
C ALA A 20 -4.32 15.48 -16.43
N PHE A 21 -3.56 15.09 -15.39
CA PHE A 21 -3.33 13.67 -15.07
C PHE A 21 -4.11 13.16 -13.85
N LYS A 22 -4.71 14.03 -13.05
CA LYS A 22 -5.59 13.61 -11.96
C LYS A 22 -7.03 14.07 -12.16
N VAL A 23 -7.26 15.37 -12.34
CA VAL A 23 -8.63 15.90 -12.36
C VAL A 23 -9.36 15.45 -13.64
N TYR A 24 -8.74 15.59 -14.80
CA TYR A 24 -9.35 15.18 -16.07
C TYR A 24 -9.75 13.68 -16.09
N PRO A 25 -8.89 12.72 -15.73
CA PRO A 25 -9.30 11.31 -15.67
C PRO A 25 -10.42 11.03 -14.66
N ILE A 26 -10.47 11.75 -13.53
CA ILE A 26 -11.56 11.62 -12.57
C ILE A 26 -12.88 12.08 -13.19
N CYS A 27 -12.89 13.22 -13.89
CA CYS A 27 -14.08 13.72 -14.57
C CYS A 27 -14.55 12.74 -15.67
N VAL A 28 -13.61 12.20 -16.45
CA VAL A 28 -13.92 11.19 -17.48
C VAL A 28 -14.51 9.93 -16.83
N ALA A 29 -13.88 9.42 -15.75
CA ALA A 29 -14.38 8.23 -15.04
C ALA A 29 -15.79 8.45 -14.47
N LEU A 30 -16.09 9.63 -13.95
CA LEU A 30 -17.44 9.99 -13.48
C LEU A 30 -18.47 9.99 -14.62
N ILE A 31 -18.11 10.51 -15.78
CA ILE A 31 -18.99 10.49 -16.95
C ILE A 31 -19.18 9.06 -17.44
N GLU A 32 -18.08 8.31 -17.65
CA GLU A 32 -18.11 6.90 -18.09
C GLU A 32 -18.89 5.99 -17.12
N SER A 33 -18.92 6.31 -15.83
CA SER A 33 -19.69 5.54 -14.85
C SER A 33 -21.19 5.53 -15.10
N LEU A 34 -21.69 6.51 -15.86
CA LEU A 34 -23.11 6.60 -16.27
C LEU A 34 -23.41 5.83 -17.55
N TYR A 35 -22.39 5.27 -18.20
CA TYR A 35 -22.50 4.48 -19.42
C TYR A 35 -22.16 3.03 -19.16
N THR A 36 -22.64 2.14 -20.01
CA THR A 36 -22.22 0.73 -20.08
C THR A 36 -21.78 0.39 -21.49
N MET A 37 -20.77 -0.48 -21.58
CA MET A 37 -20.29 -0.96 -22.89
C MET A 37 -21.00 -2.27 -23.23
N LYS A 38 -21.75 -2.29 -24.32
CA LYS A 38 -22.35 -3.52 -24.83
C LYS A 38 -21.36 -4.34 -25.64
N VAL A 39 -21.66 -5.63 -25.78
CA VAL A 39 -20.94 -6.51 -26.72
C VAL A 39 -21.08 -5.93 -28.11
N GLY A 40 -19.97 -5.44 -28.70
CA GLY A 40 -19.95 -4.66 -29.96
C GLY A 40 -19.35 -3.25 -29.81
N GLY A 41 -19.02 -2.81 -28.60
CA GLY A 41 -18.31 -1.54 -28.36
C GLY A 41 -19.22 -0.30 -28.27
N GLU A 42 -20.54 -0.46 -28.29
CA GLU A 42 -21.47 0.65 -28.16
C GLU A 42 -21.54 1.13 -26.70
N HIS A 43 -21.30 2.43 -26.50
CA HIS A 43 -21.52 3.11 -25.24
C HIS A 43 -23.01 3.50 -25.09
N VAL A 44 -23.69 2.86 -24.16
CA VAL A 44 -25.11 3.14 -23.89
C VAL A 44 -25.23 3.84 -22.56
N PHE A 45 -25.94 4.97 -22.56
CA PHE A 45 -26.22 5.70 -21.33
C PHE A 45 -27.24 4.93 -20.47
N VAL A 46 -26.84 4.58 -19.25
CA VAL A 46 -27.66 3.81 -18.29
C VAL A 46 -27.94 4.58 -17.00
N GLY A 47 -27.52 5.83 -16.92
CA GLY A 47 -27.70 6.64 -15.74
C GLY A 47 -27.07 6.03 -14.49
N LEU A 48 -27.83 5.91 -13.42
CA LEU A 48 -27.36 5.37 -12.13
C LEU A 48 -27.47 3.84 -12.01
N SER A 49 -27.82 3.13 -13.09
CA SER A 49 -28.00 1.67 -13.05
C SER A 49 -26.74 0.92 -12.60
N ASN A 50 -25.57 1.38 -13.03
CA ASN A 50 -24.29 0.78 -12.61
C ASN A 50 -24.11 0.86 -11.09
N TYR A 51 -24.49 1.98 -10.46
CA TYR A 51 -24.40 2.17 -9.01
C TYR A 51 -25.40 1.28 -8.27
N ILE A 52 -26.63 1.16 -8.79
CA ILE A 52 -27.65 0.28 -8.20
C ILE A 52 -27.16 -1.18 -8.22
N ASN A 53 -26.63 -1.63 -9.36
CA ASN A 53 -26.08 -2.97 -9.50
C ASN A 53 -24.89 -3.20 -8.55
N LEU A 54 -24.01 -2.20 -8.42
CA LEU A 54 -22.86 -2.26 -7.51
C LEU A 54 -23.28 -2.42 -6.05
N PHE A 55 -24.29 -1.66 -5.59
CA PHE A 55 -24.79 -1.78 -4.22
C PHE A 55 -25.51 -3.11 -3.94
N GLN A 56 -26.01 -3.78 -4.97
CA GLN A 56 -26.60 -5.12 -4.86
C GLN A 56 -25.58 -6.24 -4.95
N ASP A 57 -24.35 -5.95 -5.40
CA ASP A 57 -23.29 -6.94 -5.57
C ASP A 57 -22.67 -7.34 -4.22
N LYS A 58 -22.84 -8.60 -3.86
CA LYS A 58 -22.24 -9.20 -2.65
C LYS A 58 -20.71 -9.19 -2.69
N VAL A 59 -20.10 -9.27 -3.90
CA VAL A 59 -18.64 -9.26 -4.07
C VAL A 59 -18.10 -7.88 -3.74
N PHE A 60 -18.79 -6.82 -4.15
CA PHE A 60 -18.45 -5.44 -3.78
C PHE A 60 -18.38 -5.24 -2.27
N TRP A 61 -19.41 -5.63 -1.54
CA TRP A 61 -19.47 -5.48 -0.09
C TRP A 61 -18.42 -6.31 0.64
N ARG A 62 -18.16 -7.53 0.15
CA ARG A 62 -17.11 -8.38 0.69
C ARG A 62 -15.73 -7.73 0.48
N SER A 63 -15.45 -7.21 -0.71
CA SER A 63 -14.18 -6.55 -1.06
C SER A 63 -13.98 -5.28 -0.24
N LEU A 64 -15.04 -4.48 -0.08
CA LEU A 64 -15.02 -3.28 0.74
C LEU A 64 -14.71 -3.63 2.21
N TRP A 65 -15.35 -4.65 2.76
CA TRP A 65 -15.12 -5.12 4.13
C TRP A 65 -13.68 -5.60 4.33
N VAL A 66 -13.13 -6.37 3.39
CA VAL A 66 -11.73 -6.83 3.45
C VAL A 66 -10.78 -5.63 3.40
N THR A 67 -11.04 -4.64 2.56
CA THR A 67 -10.24 -3.42 2.46
C THR A 67 -10.27 -2.60 3.74
N ILE A 68 -11.44 -2.42 4.35
CA ILE A 68 -11.60 -1.73 5.63
C ILE A 68 -10.84 -2.49 6.72
N LYS A 69 -11.05 -3.80 6.84
CA LYS A 69 -10.37 -4.65 7.81
C LYS A 69 -8.85 -4.58 7.65
N PHE A 70 -8.35 -4.65 6.42
CA PHE A 70 -6.94 -4.50 6.11
C PHE A 70 -6.38 -3.18 6.65
N ASN A 71 -7.01 -2.05 6.33
CA ASN A 71 -6.53 -0.74 6.75
C ASN A 71 -6.64 -0.51 8.26
N VAL A 72 -7.73 -0.95 8.88
CA VAL A 72 -7.95 -0.84 10.34
C VAL A 72 -6.90 -1.61 11.13
N ILE A 73 -6.39 -2.72 10.60
CA ILE A 73 -5.30 -3.48 11.24
C ILE A 73 -3.94 -2.92 10.86
N LEU A 74 -3.71 -2.67 9.57
CA LEU A 74 -2.41 -2.25 9.05
C LEU A 74 -1.95 -0.90 9.63
N THR A 75 -2.84 0.10 9.64
CA THR A 75 -2.47 1.46 10.06
C THR A 75 -2.01 1.52 11.52
N PRO A 76 -2.73 0.99 12.52
CA PRO A 76 -2.23 0.97 13.90
C PRO A 76 -0.93 0.18 14.05
N VAL A 77 -0.80 -0.97 13.38
CA VAL A 77 0.42 -1.78 13.42
C VAL A 77 1.61 -0.99 12.89
N GLN A 78 1.46 -0.31 11.75
CA GLN A 78 2.52 0.52 11.18
C GLN A 78 2.89 1.68 12.08
N VAL A 79 1.92 2.38 12.67
CA VAL A 79 2.18 3.51 13.58
C VAL A 79 2.93 3.04 14.84
N ILE A 80 2.49 1.95 15.45
CA ILE A 80 3.15 1.38 16.63
C ILE A 80 4.59 0.97 16.30
N LEU A 81 4.79 0.24 15.22
CA LEU A 81 6.12 -0.19 14.79
C LEU A 81 7.01 1.01 14.44
N ALA A 82 6.47 2.04 13.79
CA ALA A 82 7.19 3.26 13.47
C ALA A 82 7.68 4.00 14.72
N ILE A 83 6.83 4.13 15.74
CA ILE A 83 7.18 4.75 17.01
C ILE A 83 8.28 3.94 17.72
N ILE A 84 8.12 2.61 17.81
CA ILE A 84 9.12 1.73 18.40
C ILE A 84 10.47 1.88 17.69
N MET A 85 10.48 1.84 16.37
CA MET A 85 11.70 1.97 15.57
C MET A 85 12.31 3.37 15.69
N ALA A 86 11.51 4.43 15.70
CA ALA A 86 11.99 5.80 15.91
C ALA A 86 12.69 5.95 17.26
N LEU A 87 12.11 5.40 18.32
CA LEU A 87 12.72 5.42 19.66
C LEU A 87 14.02 4.60 19.73
N LEU A 88 14.10 3.48 19.01
CA LEU A 88 15.31 2.66 18.92
C LEU A 88 16.43 3.38 18.15
N VAL A 89 16.09 4.00 17.04
CA VAL A 89 17.05 4.67 16.14
C VAL A 89 17.54 6.01 16.70
N ASN A 90 16.76 6.66 17.57
CA ASN A 90 17.14 7.91 18.22
C ASN A 90 18.15 7.73 19.37
N ARG A 91 18.53 6.50 19.71
CA ARG A 91 19.54 6.24 20.74
C ARG A 91 20.95 6.33 20.15
N SER A 92 21.87 6.97 20.90
CA SER A 92 23.30 7.05 20.53
C SER A 92 24.04 5.77 20.95
N ILE A 93 23.78 4.65 20.27
CA ILE A 93 24.40 3.35 20.54
C ILE A 93 25.43 3.04 19.47
N LYS A 94 26.57 2.42 19.85
CA LYS A 94 27.56 1.94 18.89
C LYS A 94 26.91 1.00 17.88
N GLY A 95 27.05 1.26 16.59
CA GLY A 95 26.45 0.45 15.51
C GLY A 95 25.05 0.90 15.03
N ILE A 96 24.46 1.96 15.62
CA ILE A 96 23.13 2.47 15.23
C ILE A 96 23.03 2.80 13.73
N LYS A 97 24.14 3.25 13.11
CA LYS A 97 24.20 3.53 11.66
C LYS A 97 23.94 2.28 10.82
N LEU A 98 24.49 1.13 11.24
CA LEU A 98 24.25 -0.14 10.55
C LEU A 98 22.78 -0.58 10.69
N ILE A 99 22.24 -0.50 11.91
CA ILE A 99 20.82 -0.81 12.18
C ILE A 99 19.92 0.08 11.33
N ARG A 100 20.19 1.38 11.28
CA ARG A 100 19.45 2.34 10.45
C ARG A 100 19.48 1.97 8.96
N ASN A 101 20.65 1.63 8.43
CA ASN A 101 20.79 1.22 7.03
C ASN A 101 20.00 -0.04 6.71
N VAL A 102 20.02 -1.05 7.60
CA VAL A 102 19.23 -2.29 7.43
C VAL A 102 17.74 -2.03 7.48
N LEU A 103 17.28 -1.13 8.37
CA LEU A 103 15.87 -0.74 8.46
C LEU A 103 15.37 0.03 7.24
N TYR A 104 16.27 0.68 6.49
CA TYR A 104 15.91 1.41 5.26
C TYR A 104 15.86 0.53 4.01
N LEU A 105 16.48 -0.65 4.02
CA LEU A 105 16.48 -1.56 2.87
C LEU A 105 15.09 -1.82 2.28
N PRO A 106 14.03 -2.07 3.09
CA PRO A 106 12.68 -2.29 2.55
C PRO A 106 12.12 -1.11 1.75
N ALA A 107 12.50 0.14 2.09
CA ALA A 107 12.05 1.32 1.36
C ALA A 107 12.63 1.38 -0.07
N ALA A 108 13.86 0.91 -0.26
CA ALA A 108 14.55 0.91 -1.55
C ALA A 108 14.00 -0.14 -2.53
N ILE A 109 13.35 -1.19 -2.02
CA ILE A 109 12.80 -2.27 -2.85
C ILE A 109 11.45 -1.84 -3.44
N SER A 110 11.23 -2.02 -4.76
CA SER A 110 9.93 -1.75 -5.37
C SER A 110 8.84 -2.70 -4.85
N MET A 111 7.57 -2.28 -4.87
CA MET A 111 6.47 -3.12 -4.37
C MET A 111 6.34 -4.45 -5.14
N PRO A 112 6.43 -4.47 -6.50
CA PRO A 112 6.44 -5.73 -7.24
C PRO A 112 7.59 -6.66 -6.84
N ALA A 113 8.80 -6.16 -6.67
CA ALA A 113 9.94 -6.97 -6.23
C ALA A 113 9.73 -7.53 -4.81
N ALA A 114 9.23 -6.71 -3.88
CA ALA A 114 8.88 -7.17 -2.54
C ALA A 114 7.84 -8.29 -2.58
N SER A 115 6.79 -8.18 -3.41
CA SER A 115 5.76 -9.21 -3.51
C SER A 115 6.29 -10.54 -4.02
N VAL A 116 7.23 -10.53 -4.98
CA VAL A 116 7.91 -11.75 -5.46
C VAL A 116 8.75 -12.38 -4.35
N ILE A 117 9.56 -11.59 -3.65
CA ILE A 117 10.40 -12.08 -2.54
C ILE A 117 9.52 -12.73 -1.47
N TRP A 118 8.47 -12.05 -1.01
CA TRP A 118 7.57 -12.59 -0.01
C TRP A 118 6.78 -13.80 -0.52
N GLY A 119 6.43 -13.85 -1.81
CA GLY A 119 5.82 -15.03 -2.44
C GLY A 119 6.72 -16.26 -2.38
N ILE A 120 8.04 -16.09 -2.58
CA ILE A 120 9.02 -17.17 -2.44
C ILE A 120 9.18 -17.59 -0.97
N LEU A 121 9.31 -16.62 -0.05
CA LEU A 121 9.49 -16.89 1.37
C LEU A 121 8.29 -17.62 2.00
N LEU A 122 7.07 -17.24 1.57
CA LEU A 122 5.78 -17.78 2.04
C LEU A 122 5.27 -18.94 1.16
N ASN A 123 6.10 -19.49 0.27
CA ASN A 123 5.68 -20.62 -0.55
C ASN A 123 5.35 -21.82 0.36
N PRO A 124 4.16 -22.47 0.20
CA PRO A 124 3.75 -23.55 1.10
C PRO A 124 4.63 -24.79 0.99
N ASN A 125 5.20 -25.07 -0.19
CA ASN A 125 5.99 -26.30 -0.41
C ASN A 125 7.47 -26.11 -0.08
N ASN A 126 8.11 -25.05 -0.62
CA ASN A 126 9.56 -24.86 -0.56
C ASN A 126 9.94 -23.50 0.08
N GLY A 127 9.01 -22.84 0.76
CA GLY A 127 9.25 -21.53 1.38
C GLY A 127 10.10 -21.63 2.65
N VAL A 128 10.93 -20.62 2.86
CA VAL A 128 11.83 -20.53 4.02
C VAL A 128 11.06 -20.58 5.34
N PHE A 129 9.88 -19.95 5.42
CA PHE A 129 9.07 -19.96 6.65
C PHE A 129 8.57 -21.36 6.99
N ASN A 130 8.12 -22.14 6.02
CA ASN A 130 7.73 -23.53 6.27
C ASN A 130 8.93 -24.43 6.59
N GLY A 131 10.10 -24.13 6.03
CA GLY A 131 11.34 -24.80 6.44
C GLY A 131 11.67 -24.57 7.91
N ILE A 132 11.54 -23.34 8.40
CA ILE A 132 11.73 -22.99 9.81
C ILE A 132 10.67 -23.65 10.70
N LEU A 133 9.40 -23.62 10.30
CA LEU A 133 8.30 -24.26 11.03
C LEU A 133 8.54 -25.77 11.15
N GLY A 134 8.96 -26.41 10.05
CA GLY A 134 9.31 -27.85 10.06
C GLY A 134 10.48 -28.18 10.99
N PHE A 135 11.51 -27.33 11.04
CA PHE A 135 12.62 -27.49 11.99
C PHE A 135 12.18 -27.37 13.46
N LEU A 136 11.16 -26.52 13.72
CA LEU A 136 10.56 -26.36 15.06
C LEU A 136 9.49 -27.43 15.40
N GLY A 137 9.26 -28.41 14.51
CA GLY A 137 8.22 -29.42 14.68
C GLY A 137 6.79 -28.90 14.54
N MET A 138 6.60 -27.71 13.96
CA MET A 138 5.29 -27.09 13.75
C MET A 138 4.69 -27.51 12.40
N PRO A 139 3.34 -27.55 12.29
CA PRO A 139 2.69 -27.92 11.04
C PRO A 139 2.94 -26.88 9.94
N GLN A 140 3.09 -27.34 8.71
CA GLN A 140 3.23 -26.49 7.54
C GLN A 140 1.98 -25.63 7.35
N GLN A 141 2.18 -24.39 6.89
CA GLN A 141 1.15 -23.39 6.69
C GLN A 141 0.95 -23.11 5.21
N GLN A 142 -0.29 -22.83 4.80
CA GLN A 142 -0.64 -22.49 3.41
C GLN A 142 -0.43 -21.00 3.08
N PHE A 143 -0.23 -20.17 4.09
CA PHE A 143 0.05 -18.72 3.97
C PHE A 143 -0.86 -17.99 2.98
N LEU A 144 -0.32 -17.61 1.80
CA LEU A 144 -1.03 -16.83 0.79
C LEU A 144 -2.15 -17.60 0.07
N ILE A 145 -2.14 -18.93 0.11
CA ILE A 145 -3.16 -19.77 -0.55
C ILE A 145 -4.40 -19.90 0.32
N ASP A 146 -4.26 -19.92 1.63
CA ASP A 146 -5.40 -20.01 2.56
C ASP A 146 -6.02 -18.60 2.74
N GLN A 147 -7.33 -18.50 2.47
CA GLN A 147 -8.12 -17.26 2.64
C GLN A 147 -8.06 -16.68 4.06
N LYS A 148 -7.88 -17.52 5.08
CA LYS A 148 -7.79 -17.06 6.48
C LYS A 148 -6.43 -16.46 6.81
N GLN A 149 -5.37 -16.92 6.17
CA GLN A 149 -3.98 -16.52 6.44
C GLN A 149 -3.51 -15.41 5.50
N ALA A 150 -3.99 -15.39 4.25
CA ALA A 150 -3.53 -14.49 3.21
C ALA A 150 -3.54 -13.01 3.62
N LEU A 151 -4.63 -12.55 4.26
CA LEU A 151 -4.73 -11.16 4.71
C LEU A 151 -3.66 -10.81 5.74
N SER A 152 -3.39 -11.70 6.69
CA SER A 152 -2.35 -11.52 7.71
C SER A 152 -0.95 -11.49 7.10
N CYS A 153 -0.67 -12.36 6.15
CA CYS A 153 0.60 -12.38 5.41
C CYS A 153 0.83 -11.06 4.66
N ILE A 154 -0.20 -10.53 3.98
CA ILE A 154 -0.12 -9.26 3.27
C ILE A 154 0.08 -8.09 4.26
N ILE A 155 -0.59 -8.10 5.41
CA ILE A 155 -0.40 -7.09 6.46
C ILE A 155 1.04 -7.10 6.96
N VAL A 156 1.64 -8.27 7.20
CA VAL A 156 3.04 -8.39 7.64
C VAL A 156 4.00 -7.83 6.58
N MET A 157 3.81 -8.20 5.32
CA MET A 157 4.61 -7.67 4.19
C MET A 157 4.50 -6.14 4.08
N CYS A 158 3.28 -5.61 4.12
CA CYS A 158 3.02 -4.17 4.02
C CYS A 158 3.56 -3.42 5.24
N SER A 159 3.46 -4.01 6.45
CA SER A 159 4.01 -3.44 7.68
C SER A 159 5.53 -3.35 7.62
N TRP A 160 6.21 -4.43 7.20
CA TRP A 160 7.67 -4.45 7.01
C TRP A 160 8.15 -3.34 6.06
N LYS A 161 7.45 -3.13 4.95
CA LYS A 161 7.79 -2.07 4.01
C LYS A 161 7.44 -0.68 4.53
N GLY A 162 6.28 -0.53 5.17
CA GLY A 162 5.78 0.76 5.66
C GLY A 162 6.61 1.34 6.80
N VAL A 163 7.12 0.50 7.69
CA VAL A 163 7.98 0.91 8.81
C VAL A 163 9.24 1.61 8.32
N ALA A 164 9.84 1.16 7.21
CA ALA A 164 11.03 1.78 6.64
C ALA A 164 10.79 3.24 6.22
N TYR A 165 9.63 3.56 5.64
CA TYR A 165 9.24 4.93 5.28
C TYR A 165 9.00 5.80 6.51
N CYS A 166 8.33 5.25 7.53
CA CYS A 166 8.08 5.99 8.77
C CYS A 166 9.39 6.32 9.51
N CYS A 167 10.35 5.40 9.54
CA CYS A 167 11.66 5.66 10.13
C CYS A 167 12.41 6.79 9.41
N LEU A 168 12.30 6.86 8.08
CA LEU A 168 12.90 7.94 7.28
C LEU A 168 12.35 9.31 7.67
N LEU A 169 11.03 9.45 7.80
CA LEU A 169 10.38 10.70 8.15
C LEU A 169 10.80 11.19 9.54
N TYR A 170 10.75 10.32 10.54
CA TYR A 170 11.10 10.68 11.92
C TYR A 170 12.59 10.98 12.14
N THR A 171 13.49 10.48 11.29
CA THR A 171 14.93 10.79 11.43
C THR A 171 15.34 12.02 10.64
N SER A 172 14.59 12.42 9.63
CA SER A 172 14.80 13.66 8.87
C SER A 172 14.45 14.90 9.71
N ASP A 173 13.32 14.86 10.44
CA ASP A 173 12.89 15.97 11.30
C ASP A 173 13.71 16.12 12.60
N ALA A 174 14.49 15.10 12.98
CA ALA A 174 15.37 15.15 14.17
C ALA A 174 16.80 15.62 13.82
N ALA A 175 17.10 15.94 12.57
CA ALA A 175 18.41 16.40 12.09
C ALA A 175 18.51 17.93 11.94
N ASP A 176 17.39 18.66 12.08
CA ASP A 176 17.30 20.12 12.18
C ASP A 176 17.07 20.53 13.65
#